data_dfe2070ba84022d8a4cbf35390e8b290
#
_entry.id   dfe2070ba84022d8a4cbf35390e8b290
#
_cell.length_a   1.000
_cell.length_b   1.000
_cell.length_c   1.000
_cell.angle_alpha   90.00
_cell.angle_beta   90.00
_cell.angle_gamma   90.00
#
_symmetry.space_group_name_H-M   'P 1'
#
loop_
_entity.id
_entity.type
_entity.pdbx_description
1 polymer ?
#
loop_
_entity_poly.entity_id
_entity_poly.type
_entity_poly.pdbx_seq_one_letter_code
_entity_poly.pdbx_strand_id
1 'polypeptide(L)'
;MIAPRKILIVDGSATNRESLTQFFTSLGHVVVEAHNGLEALEKAPSLQPDLIMMAVCLPGLNGDEVTAKLKRDMSTRRIPIVINTGWTTEFNSEARIERAVNAGAADVLYKPFQLPVLRDVLRTHMLNAVE
;
A
#
# COMPACT_ATOMS: atom_id res chain seq x y z
N MET A 1 -20.24 9.71 -1.48
CA MET A 1 -19.43 9.07 -2.53
C MET A 1 -18.02 9.63 -2.48
N ILE A 2 -17.01 8.78 -2.43
CA ILE A 2 -15.61 9.21 -2.44
C ILE A 2 -15.23 9.60 -3.89
N ALA A 3 -14.64 10.79 -4.06
CA ALA A 3 -14.15 11.22 -5.36
C ALA A 3 -13.05 10.26 -5.86
N PRO A 4 -12.87 10.14 -7.19
CA PRO A 4 -11.80 9.29 -7.73
C PRO A 4 -10.42 9.65 -7.18
N ARG A 5 -9.66 8.64 -6.80
CA ARG A 5 -8.31 8.78 -6.24
C ARG A 5 -7.34 7.92 -7.04
N LYS A 6 -6.05 8.22 -6.88
CA LYS A 6 -4.97 7.42 -7.46
C LYS A 6 -4.45 6.46 -6.40
N ILE A 7 -4.44 5.19 -6.73
CA ILE A 7 -3.98 4.14 -5.82
C ILE A 7 -2.76 3.46 -6.44
N LEU A 8 -1.69 3.37 -5.68
CA LEU A 8 -0.52 2.59 -6.08
C LEU A 8 -0.55 1.26 -5.33
N ILE A 9 -0.58 0.17 -6.07
CA ILE A 9 -0.57 -1.18 -5.50
C ILE A 9 0.80 -1.79 -5.72
N VAL A 10 1.49 -2.13 -4.63
CA VAL A 10 2.84 -2.71 -4.66
C VAL A 10 2.78 -4.11 -4.12
N ASP A 11 2.95 -5.10 -4.99
CA ASP A 11 2.88 -6.51 -4.62
C ASP A 11 3.62 -7.33 -5.68
N GLY A 12 4.40 -8.31 -5.24
CA GLY A 12 5.08 -9.23 -6.15
C GLY A 12 4.15 -10.25 -6.81
N SER A 13 2.97 -10.46 -6.25
CA SER A 13 2.01 -11.43 -6.76
C SER A 13 1.05 -10.78 -7.75
N ALA A 14 1.03 -11.26 -8.99
CA ALA A 14 0.10 -10.79 -10.01
C ALA A 14 -1.35 -11.01 -9.59
N THR A 15 -1.65 -12.14 -8.95
CA THR A 15 -3.00 -12.47 -8.48
C THR A 15 -3.48 -11.46 -7.43
N ASN A 16 -2.62 -11.10 -6.49
CA ASN A 16 -2.97 -10.11 -5.47
C ASN A 16 -3.17 -8.73 -6.08
N ARG A 17 -2.28 -8.32 -7.00
CA ARG A 17 -2.42 -7.04 -7.69
C ARG A 17 -3.74 -6.97 -8.45
N GLU A 18 -4.07 -8.03 -9.17
CA GLU A 18 -5.31 -8.10 -9.95
C GLU A 18 -6.55 -7.95 -9.06
N SER A 19 -6.59 -8.68 -7.95
CA SER A 19 -7.71 -8.62 -7.02
C SER A 19 -7.92 -7.21 -6.46
N LEU A 20 -6.83 -6.58 -6.02
CA LEU A 20 -6.91 -5.23 -5.49
C LEU A 20 -7.26 -4.22 -6.57
N THR A 21 -6.70 -4.37 -7.76
CA THR A 21 -6.99 -3.50 -8.90
C THR A 21 -8.48 -3.53 -9.25
N GLN A 22 -9.05 -4.74 -9.33
CA GLN A 22 -10.48 -4.90 -9.61
C GLN A 22 -11.33 -4.23 -8.53
N PHE A 23 -10.97 -4.40 -7.28
CA PHE A 23 -11.70 -3.78 -6.18
C PHE A 23 -11.68 -2.25 -6.30
N PHE A 24 -10.52 -1.64 -6.43
CA PHE A 24 -10.40 -0.18 -6.48
C PHE A 24 -11.01 0.41 -7.74
N THR A 25 -10.83 -0.23 -8.90
CA THR A 25 -11.42 0.26 -10.14
C THR A 25 -12.94 0.15 -10.12
N SER A 26 -13.50 -0.86 -9.44
CA SER A 26 -14.95 -0.98 -9.29
C SER A 26 -15.54 0.19 -8.48
N LEU A 27 -14.74 0.83 -7.64
CA LEU A 27 -15.14 2.01 -6.88
C LEU A 27 -14.86 3.32 -7.63
N GLY A 28 -14.35 3.24 -8.84
CA GLY A 28 -14.07 4.42 -9.66
C GLY A 28 -12.70 5.04 -9.50
N HIS A 29 -11.78 4.36 -8.79
CA HIS A 29 -10.42 4.88 -8.59
C HIS A 29 -9.49 4.48 -9.74
N VAL A 30 -8.43 5.26 -9.91
CA VAL A 30 -7.36 4.97 -10.87
C VAL A 30 -6.28 4.18 -10.16
N VAL A 31 -5.88 3.05 -10.73
CA VAL A 31 -4.89 2.16 -10.12
C VAL A 31 -3.64 2.09 -11.00
N VAL A 32 -2.48 2.19 -10.34
CA VAL A 32 -1.19 1.91 -10.96
C VAL A 32 -0.55 0.79 -10.14
N GLU A 33 0.10 -0.13 -10.81
CA GLU A 33 0.72 -1.29 -10.15
C GLU A 33 2.24 -1.19 -10.19
N ALA A 34 2.87 -1.65 -9.13
CA ALA A 34 4.31 -1.85 -9.03
C ALA A 34 4.58 -3.28 -8.60
N HIS A 35 5.55 -3.94 -9.23
CA HIS A 35 5.83 -5.36 -9.01
C HIS A 35 6.88 -5.60 -7.92
N ASN A 36 7.62 -4.56 -7.57
CA ASN A 36 8.72 -4.65 -6.60
C ASN A 36 8.94 -3.30 -5.93
N GLY A 37 9.81 -3.29 -4.94
CA GLY A 37 10.08 -2.08 -4.16
C GLY A 37 10.72 -0.96 -4.95
N LEU A 38 11.62 -1.28 -5.89
CA LEU A 38 12.28 -0.28 -6.72
C LEU A 38 11.28 0.46 -7.62
N GLU A 39 10.34 -0.28 -8.23
CA GLU A 39 9.28 0.34 -9.02
C GLU A 39 8.44 1.28 -8.17
N ALA A 40 8.13 0.87 -6.94
CA ALA A 40 7.35 1.72 -6.03
C ALA A 40 8.08 3.03 -5.73
N LEU A 41 9.38 2.96 -5.48
CA LEU A 41 10.19 4.14 -5.21
C LEU A 41 10.28 5.07 -6.42
N GLU A 42 10.25 4.53 -7.63
CA GLU A 42 10.26 5.32 -8.86
C GLU A 42 8.89 5.93 -9.14
N LYS A 43 7.83 5.16 -8.97
CA LYS A 43 6.48 5.58 -9.34
C LYS A 43 5.83 6.52 -8.34
N ALA A 44 6.06 6.34 -7.05
CA ALA A 44 5.38 7.12 -6.03
C ALA A 44 5.62 8.63 -6.14
N PRO A 45 6.86 9.12 -6.30
CA PRO A 45 7.09 10.56 -6.41
C PRO A 45 6.44 11.20 -7.62
N SER A 46 6.50 10.54 -8.77
CA SER A 46 5.93 11.11 -10.01
C SER A 46 4.42 10.97 -10.08
N LEU A 47 3.88 9.86 -9.58
CA LEU A 47 2.44 9.62 -9.60
C LEU A 47 1.69 10.43 -8.53
N GLN A 48 2.31 10.64 -7.36
CA GLN A 48 1.67 11.25 -6.19
C GLN A 48 0.34 10.59 -5.87
N PRO A 49 0.35 9.28 -5.55
CA PRO A 49 -0.89 8.58 -5.24
C PRO A 49 -1.52 9.08 -3.95
N ASP A 50 -2.81 8.90 -3.85
CA ASP A 50 -3.56 9.24 -2.63
C ASP A 50 -3.47 8.13 -1.57
N LEU A 51 -3.09 6.94 -1.98
CA LEU A 51 -2.93 5.78 -1.11
C LEU A 51 -1.96 4.80 -1.75
N ILE A 52 -1.12 4.17 -0.93
CA ILE A 52 -0.26 3.07 -1.35
C ILE A 52 -0.65 1.82 -0.57
N MET A 53 -0.99 0.76 -1.31
CA MET A 53 -1.17 -0.58 -0.74
C MET A 53 0.14 -1.33 -0.93
N MET A 54 0.82 -1.65 0.17
CA MET A 54 2.18 -2.16 0.15
C MET A 54 2.27 -3.57 0.74
N ALA A 55 2.70 -4.53 -0.05
CA ALA A 55 2.99 -5.86 0.48
C ALA A 55 4.26 -5.81 1.34
N VAL A 56 4.28 -6.60 2.39
CA VAL A 56 5.45 -6.67 3.28
C VAL A 56 6.63 -7.35 2.59
N CYS A 57 6.36 -8.46 1.91
CA CYS A 57 7.41 -9.22 1.23
C CYS A 57 7.38 -8.90 -0.26
N LEU A 58 8.47 -8.37 -0.77
CA LEU A 58 8.62 -7.95 -2.16
C LEU A 58 9.95 -8.44 -2.72
N PRO A 59 10.03 -8.67 -4.03
CA PRO A 59 11.34 -8.92 -4.64
C PRO A 59 12.26 -7.72 -4.45
N GLY A 60 13.49 -7.98 -4.09
CA GLY A 60 14.48 -6.94 -3.84
C GLY A 60 14.26 -6.26 -2.49
N LEU A 61 13.83 -5.01 -2.51
CA LEU A 61 13.52 -4.27 -1.28
C LEU A 61 12.15 -4.67 -0.74
N ASN A 62 12.09 -5.01 0.53
CA ASN A 62 10.83 -5.37 1.19
C ASN A 62 10.00 -4.14 1.55
N GLY A 63 8.71 -4.38 1.87
CA GLY A 63 7.77 -3.30 2.13
C GLY A 63 8.14 -2.38 3.28
N ASP A 64 8.76 -2.91 4.33
CA ASP A 64 9.25 -2.11 5.45
C ASP A 64 10.37 -1.15 5.01
N GLU A 65 11.27 -1.62 4.16
CA GLU A 65 12.36 -0.81 3.64
C GLU A 65 11.85 0.30 2.72
N VAL A 66 10.90 -0.05 1.83
CA VAL A 66 10.28 0.92 0.92
C VAL A 66 9.50 1.97 1.71
N THR A 67 8.73 1.54 2.72
CA THR A 67 7.97 2.44 3.59
C THR A 67 8.91 3.44 4.27
N ALA A 68 10.01 2.96 4.82
CA ALA A 68 10.99 3.84 5.48
C ALA A 68 11.54 4.89 4.51
N LYS A 69 11.88 4.50 3.29
CA LYS A 69 12.40 5.42 2.29
C LYS A 69 11.36 6.46 1.86
N LEU A 70 10.13 6.02 1.61
CA LEU A 70 9.05 6.93 1.22
C LEU A 70 8.71 7.94 2.33
N LYS A 71 8.76 7.50 3.58
CA LYS A 71 8.44 8.38 4.72
C LYS A 71 9.56 9.36 5.07
N ARG A 72 10.78 9.13 4.60
CA ARG A 72 11.88 10.07 4.75
C ARG A 72 11.92 11.12 3.65
N ASP A 73 11.32 10.83 2.50
CA ASP A 73 11.32 11.74 1.35
C ASP A 73 10.19 12.76 1.49
N MET A 74 10.54 14.03 1.40
CA MET A 74 9.57 15.12 1.54
C MET A 74 8.47 15.07 0.50
N SER A 75 8.74 14.52 -0.69
CA SER A 75 7.76 14.43 -1.77
C SER A 75 6.71 13.35 -1.54
N THR A 76 7.00 12.35 -0.69
CA THR A 76 6.13 11.19 -0.52
C THR A 76 5.70 10.93 0.93
N ARG A 77 6.29 11.60 1.89
CA ARG A 77 6.06 11.31 3.32
C ARG A 77 4.61 11.46 3.77
N ARG A 78 3.80 12.24 3.07
CA ARG A 78 2.39 12.46 3.43
C ARG A 78 1.45 11.42 2.85
N ILE A 79 1.92 10.61 1.92
CA ILE A 79 1.09 9.61 1.28
C ILE A 79 0.83 8.47 2.28
N PRO A 80 -0.43 8.16 2.60
CA PRO A 80 -0.72 7.06 3.51
C PRO A 80 -0.33 5.72 2.88
N ILE A 81 0.36 4.90 3.66
CA ILE A 81 0.80 3.57 3.24
C ILE A 81 0.11 2.54 4.12
N VAL A 82 -0.64 1.66 3.50
CA VAL A 82 -1.30 0.55 4.19
C VAL A 82 -0.56 -0.72 3.83
N ILE A 83 -0.01 -1.38 4.84
CA ILE A 83 0.69 -2.65 4.66
C ILE A 83 -0.34 -3.76 4.49
N ASN A 84 -0.20 -4.57 3.46
CA ASN A 84 -1.03 -5.75 3.28
C ASN A 84 -0.14 -7.00 3.35
N THR A 85 -0.58 -7.97 4.14
CA THR A 85 0.19 -9.19 4.37
C THR A 85 -0.74 -10.39 4.45
N GLY A 86 -0.26 -11.55 4.00
CA GLY A 86 -0.96 -12.81 4.17
C GLY A 86 -0.68 -13.41 5.55
N TRP A 87 -1.39 -14.47 5.86
CA TRP A 87 -1.01 -15.36 6.97
C TRP A 87 0.23 -16.11 6.52
N THR A 88 1.36 -15.44 6.62
CA THR A 88 2.57 -16.05 6.09
C THR A 88 3.34 -16.70 7.20
N THR A 89 3.86 -17.86 6.86
CA THR A 89 4.93 -18.50 7.60
C THR A 89 6.26 -17.96 7.11
N GLU A 90 6.25 -16.89 6.32
CA GLU A 90 7.47 -16.32 5.81
C GLU A 90 8.32 -15.77 6.94
N PHE A 91 9.58 -16.07 6.85
CA PHE A 91 10.56 -15.75 7.86
C PHE A 91 10.63 -14.24 8.11
N ASN A 92 10.49 -13.83 9.37
CA ASN A 92 10.58 -12.44 9.83
C ASN A 92 9.43 -11.51 9.38
N SER A 93 8.28 -12.05 8.93
CA SER A 93 7.18 -11.19 8.50
C SER A 93 6.68 -10.28 9.62
N GLU A 94 6.56 -10.78 10.86
CA GLU A 94 6.13 -9.97 11.99
C GLU A 94 7.09 -8.82 12.30
N ALA A 95 8.40 -9.10 12.26
CA ALA A 95 9.42 -8.09 12.48
C ALA A 95 9.39 -7.02 11.38
N ARG A 96 9.12 -7.42 10.13
CA ARG A 96 9.00 -6.47 9.02
C ARG A 96 7.76 -5.61 9.14
N ILE A 97 6.64 -6.19 9.58
CA ILE A 97 5.41 -5.43 9.83
C ILE A 97 5.67 -4.37 10.91
N GLU A 98 6.31 -4.76 12.00
CA GLU A 98 6.65 -3.84 13.08
C GLU A 98 7.55 -2.71 12.59
N ARG A 99 8.55 -3.02 11.79
CA ARG A 99 9.43 -2.01 11.21
C ARG A 99 8.68 -1.04 10.30
N ALA A 100 7.74 -1.56 9.50
CA ALA A 100 6.92 -0.71 8.62
C ALA A 100 6.05 0.24 9.44
N VAL A 101 5.41 -0.26 10.48
CA VAL A 101 4.58 0.56 11.37
C VAL A 101 5.44 1.62 12.04
N ASN A 102 6.59 1.24 12.56
CA ASN A 102 7.51 2.19 13.20
C ASN A 102 8.05 3.23 12.23
N ALA A 103 8.17 2.87 10.95
CA ALA A 103 8.60 3.81 9.90
C ALA A 103 7.51 4.77 9.46
N GLY A 104 6.26 4.53 9.86
CA GLY A 104 5.16 5.45 9.56
C GLY A 104 4.02 4.90 8.72
N ALA A 105 3.92 3.57 8.55
CA ALA A 105 2.76 2.98 7.88
C ALA A 105 1.48 3.34 8.64
N ALA A 106 0.43 3.68 7.90
CA ALA A 106 -0.82 4.15 8.48
C ALA A 106 -1.69 3.02 9.03
N ASP A 107 -1.57 1.82 8.45
CA ASP A 107 -2.39 0.69 8.85
C ASP A 107 -1.80 -0.61 8.34
N VAL A 108 -2.30 -1.73 8.86
CA VAL A 108 -1.91 -3.08 8.44
C VAL A 108 -3.17 -3.90 8.19
N LEU A 109 -3.26 -4.53 7.02
CA LEU A 109 -4.35 -5.42 6.67
C LEU A 109 -3.83 -6.83 6.44
N TYR A 110 -4.57 -7.81 6.94
CA TYR A 110 -4.25 -9.23 6.79
C TYR A 110 -5.15 -9.87 5.74
N LYS A 111 -4.57 -10.66 4.86
CA LYS A 111 -5.32 -11.44 3.85
C LYS A 111 -5.94 -12.68 4.50
N PRO A 112 -7.11 -13.14 4.03
CA PRO A 112 -7.92 -12.54 2.97
C PRO A 112 -8.65 -11.29 3.45
N PHE A 113 -8.73 -10.30 2.57
CA PHE A 113 -9.40 -9.04 2.92
C PHE A 113 -10.90 -9.22 2.97
N GLN A 114 -11.52 -8.70 4.01
CA GLN A 114 -12.96 -8.55 4.06
C GLN A 114 -13.32 -7.19 3.50
N LEU A 115 -14.27 -7.15 2.57
CA LEU A 115 -14.63 -5.89 1.89
C LEU A 115 -15.01 -4.75 2.85
N PRO A 116 -15.80 -4.99 3.92
CA PRO A 116 -16.11 -3.92 4.87
C PRO A 116 -14.86 -3.34 5.52
N VAL A 117 -13.89 -4.17 5.89
CA VAL A 117 -12.64 -3.71 6.52
C VAL A 117 -11.85 -2.87 5.53
N LEU A 118 -11.72 -3.33 4.30
CA LEU A 118 -11.00 -2.61 3.26
C LEU A 118 -11.66 -1.25 2.98
N ARG A 119 -12.98 -1.21 2.93
CA ARG A 119 -13.73 0.05 2.75
C ARG A 119 -13.49 1.02 3.89
N ASP A 120 -13.45 0.53 5.13
CA ASP A 120 -13.18 1.37 6.29
C ASP A 120 -11.78 1.98 6.25
N VAL A 121 -10.79 1.18 5.85
CA VAL A 121 -9.41 1.67 5.69
C VAL A 121 -9.35 2.75 4.63
N LEU A 122 -10.01 2.54 3.49
CA LEU A 122 -10.07 3.54 2.43
C LEU A 122 -10.70 4.83 2.92
N ARG A 123 -11.83 4.73 3.62
CA ARG A 123 -12.54 5.89 4.14
C ARG A 123 -11.66 6.65 5.12
N THR A 124 -11.01 5.94 6.03
CA THR A 124 -10.18 6.55 7.05
C THR A 124 -8.98 7.27 6.46
N HIS A 125 -8.26 6.63 5.54
CA HIS A 125 -6.98 7.16 5.08
C HIS A 125 -7.09 8.02 3.84
N MET A 126 -8.00 7.73 2.92
CA MET A 126 -8.14 8.54 1.71
C MET A 126 -8.93 9.82 1.94
N LEU A 127 -9.99 9.80 2.73
CA LEU A 127 -10.74 11.02 3.02
C LEU A 127 -9.91 12.01 3.81
N ASN A 128 -9.15 11.51 4.78
CA ASN A 128 -8.30 12.37 5.59
C ASN A 128 -7.12 12.94 4.82
N ALA A 129 -6.65 12.26 3.78
CA ALA A 129 -5.54 12.72 2.96
C ALA A 129 -5.90 13.92 2.09
N VAL A 130 -7.18 14.18 1.87
CA VAL A 130 -7.66 15.25 0.97
C VAL A 130 -7.93 16.55 1.71
N GLU A 131 -8.11 16.45 3.00
CA GLU A 131 -8.29 17.60 3.86
C GLU A 131 -6.94 18.09 4.41
#